data_1ab68f87cae00598ef1c51cf14935f69
#
_entry.id   1ab68f87cae00598ef1c51cf14935f69
#
_cell.length_a   1.000
_cell.length_b   1.000
_cell.length_c   1.000
_cell.angle_alpha   90.00
_cell.angle_beta   90.00
_cell.angle_gamma   90.00
#
_symmetry.space_group_name_H-M   'P 1'
#
loop_
_entity.id
_entity.type
_entity.pdbx_description
1 polymer ?
#
loop_
_entity_poly.entity_id
_entity_poly.type
_entity_poly.pdbx_seq_one_letter_code
_entity_poly.pdbx_strand_id
1 'polypeptide(L)'
;MKTLLLALLLTAPIFAQGAPPQGGADQPYTIEYYYKVQWGRQAEFQRLFLKNHYPLLLKNVESGRMLSVKIETPANHMTEESRWDYRVTIRFRNSTLATTSNPDEARLIRQLWPDQATYEKEEQRRFEILLAHWDLPVTDITPKK
;
A
#
# COMPACT_ATOMS: atom_id res chain seq x y z
N MET A 1 43.92 -49.02 19.71
CA MET A 1 43.47 -48.28 18.51
C MET A 1 42.47 -47.23 18.96
N LYS A 2 42.82 -45.94 18.97
CA LYS A 2 41.93 -44.83 19.34
C LYS A 2 41.50 -44.17 18.06
N THR A 3 40.19 -44.30 17.74
CA THR A 3 39.56 -43.67 16.57
C THR A 3 39.21 -42.23 16.91
N LEU A 4 39.83 -41.27 16.22
CA LEU A 4 39.57 -39.84 16.36
C LEU A 4 38.41 -39.47 15.41
N LEU A 5 37.25 -39.13 15.94
CA LEU A 5 36.14 -38.58 15.17
C LEU A 5 36.39 -37.06 14.97
N LEU A 6 36.64 -36.68 13.72
CA LEU A 6 36.78 -35.29 13.30
C LEU A 6 35.35 -34.74 13.01
N ALA A 7 34.81 -33.91 13.89
CA ALA A 7 33.57 -33.22 13.66
C ALA A 7 33.79 -32.01 12.75
N LEU A 8 33.25 -32.08 11.52
CA LEU A 8 33.28 -31.01 10.55
C LEU A 8 32.15 -30.03 10.87
N LEU A 9 32.44 -28.88 11.47
CA LEU A 9 31.50 -27.77 11.69
C LEU A 9 31.26 -27.04 10.36
N LEU A 10 30.12 -27.31 9.70
CA LEU A 10 29.63 -26.49 8.58
C LEU A 10 29.08 -25.17 9.13
N THR A 11 29.85 -24.10 8.99
CA THR A 11 29.33 -22.72 9.20
C THR A 11 28.62 -22.28 7.95
N ALA A 12 27.26 -22.30 7.98
CA ALA A 12 26.46 -21.69 6.94
C ALA A 12 26.57 -20.16 7.00
N PRO A 13 26.77 -19.45 5.88
CA PRO A 13 26.77 -17.99 5.88
C PRO A 13 25.35 -17.51 6.20
N ILE A 14 25.19 -16.78 7.30
CA ILE A 14 23.98 -16.04 7.63
C ILE A 14 23.95 -14.85 6.66
N PHE A 15 23.15 -14.92 5.61
CA PHE A 15 22.79 -13.74 4.85
C PHE A 15 21.96 -12.86 5.77
N ALA A 16 22.55 -11.82 6.33
CA ALA A 16 21.85 -10.75 7.00
C ALA A 16 20.90 -10.13 5.95
N GLN A 17 19.61 -10.43 6.03
CA GLN A 17 18.60 -9.68 5.33
C GLN A 17 18.70 -8.25 5.87
N GLY A 18 19.22 -7.34 5.04
CA GLY A 18 19.30 -5.93 5.39
C GLY A 18 17.90 -5.45 5.77
N ALA A 19 17.79 -4.82 6.95
CA ALA A 19 16.56 -4.13 7.32
C ALA A 19 16.17 -3.21 6.16
N PRO A 20 14.85 -3.09 5.82
CA PRO A 20 14.42 -2.16 4.78
C PRO A 20 14.98 -0.78 5.09
N PRO A 21 15.43 -0.01 4.08
CA PRO A 21 16.02 1.30 4.30
C PRO A 21 15.02 2.16 5.08
N GLN A 22 15.34 2.42 6.35
CA GLN A 22 14.57 3.35 7.16
C GLN A 22 14.88 4.75 6.61
N GLY A 23 13.98 5.28 5.78
CA GLY A 23 14.00 6.69 5.46
C GLY A 23 14.06 7.46 6.77
N GLY A 24 14.99 8.42 6.91
CA GLY A 24 15.07 9.26 8.10
C GLY A 24 13.70 9.88 8.39
N ALA A 25 13.44 10.27 9.65
CA ALA A 25 12.14 10.79 10.10
C ALA A 25 11.58 11.94 9.25
N ASP A 26 12.43 12.60 8.43
CA ASP A 26 12.07 13.73 7.57
C ASP A 26 12.14 13.40 6.05
N GLN A 27 12.36 12.14 5.66
CA GLN A 27 12.43 11.78 4.25
C GLN A 27 11.07 11.27 3.75
N PRO A 28 10.63 11.71 2.55
CA PRO A 28 9.42 11.19 1.94
C PRO A 28 9.45 9.67 1.82
N TYR A 29 8.29 9.07 2.09
CA TYR A 29 8.10 7.62 2.06
C TYR A 29 6.97 7.28 1.10
N THR A 30 7.23 6.40 0.14
CA THR A 30 6.27 6.06 -0.90
C THR A 30 5.79 4.63 -0.75
N ILE A 31 4.47 4.45 -0.82
CA ILE A 31 3.83 3.14 -0.88
C ILE A 31 2.97 3.07 -2.14
N GLU A 32 3.08 1.96 -2.86
CA GLU A 32 2.19 1.61 -3.96
C GLU A 32 1.18 0.57 -3.50
N TYR A 33 -0.10 0.88 -3.65
CA TYR A 33 -1.24 0.04 -3.30
C TYR A 33 -1.82 -0.54 -4.57
N TYR A 34 -1.84 -1.86 -4.69
CA TYR A 34 -2.33 -2.57 -5.86
C TYR A 34 -3.65 -3.26 -5.57
N TYR A 35 -4.56 -3.18 -6.53
CA TYR A 35 -5.89 -3.77 -6.43
C TYR A 35 -6.14 -4.66 -7.65
N LYS A 36 -6.44 -5.93 -7.41
CA LYS A 36 -6.92 -6.89 -8.40
C LYS A 36 -8.40 -7.10 -8.17
N VAL A 37 -9.22 -6.74 -9.16
CA VAL A 37 -10.68 -6.71 -9.05
C VAL A 37 -11.27 -7.91 -9.81
N GLN A 38 -12.41 -8.42 -9.37
CA GLN A 38 -13.18 -9.44 -10.10
C GLN A 38 -13.51 -8.94 -11.50
N TRP A 39 -13.41 -9.83 -12.49
CA TRP A 39 -13.75 -9.51 -13.88
C TRP A 39 -15.17 -8.95 -14.01
N GLY A 40 -15.30 -7.86 -14.76
CA GLY A 40 -16.56 -7.14 -14.95
C GLY A 40 -16.95 -6.22 -13.80
N ARG A 41 -16.13 -6.12 -12.73
CA ARG A 41 -16.40 -5.25 -11.58
C ARG A 41 -15.47 -4.02 -11.49
N GLN A 42 -14.59 -3.83 -12.46
CA GLN A 42 -13.61 -2.74 -12.44
C GLN A 42 -14.29 -1.36 -12.33
N ALA A 43 -15.30 -1.10 -13.15
CA ALA A 43 -16.03 0.18 -13.11
C ALA A 43 -16.79 0.39 -11.78
N GLU A 44 -17.32 -0.69 -11.18
CA GLU A 44 -17.96 -0.63 -9.86
C GLU A 44 -16.93 -0.28 -8.78
N PHE A 45 -15.76 -0.95 -8.79
CA PHE A 45 -14.67 -0.65 -7.87
C PHE A 45 -14.22 0.81 -7.99
N GLN A 46 -13.95 1.28 -9.21
CA GLN A 46 -13.51 2.65 -9.46
C GLN A 46 -14.51 3.67 -8.91
N ARG A 47 -15.80 3.49 -9.18
CA ARG A 47 -16.86 4.37 -8.67
C ARG A 47 -16.88 4.41 -7.15
N LEU A 48 -16.82 3.24 -6.48
CA LEU A 48 -16.82 3.15 -5.02
C LEU A 48 -15.54 3.76 -4.42
N PHE A 49 -14.38 3.47 -5.00
CA PHE A 49 -13.11 4.04 -4.57
C PHE A 49 -13.10 5.57 -4.65
N LEU A 50 -13.50 6.12 -5.79
CA LEU A 50 -13.53 7.57 -6.00
C LEU A 50 -14.60 8.28 -5.14
N LYS A 51 -15.70 7.59 -4.82
CA LYS A 51 -16.74 8.13 -3.96
C LYS A 51 -16.37 8.09 -2.48
N ASN A 52 -15.87 6.94 -1.99
CA ASN A 52 -15.80 6.65 -0.56
C ASN A 52 -14.37 6.60 0.01
N HIS A 53 -13.34 6.47 -0.81
CA HIS A 53 -11.97 6.37 -0.32
C HIS A 53 -11.11 7.57 -0.74
N TYR A 54 -11.17 7.95 -2.00
CA TYR A 54 -10.34 9.03 -2.54
C TYR A 54 -10.53 10.38 -1.81
N PRO A 55 -11.75 10.82 -1.40
CA PRO A 55 -11.91 12.06 -0.66
C PRO A 55 -11.16 12.07 0.68
N LEU A 56 -11.07 10.92 1.36
CA LEU A 56 -10.31 10.79 2.60
C LEU A 56 -8.80 10.93 2.34
N LEU A 57 -8.29 10.37 1.23
CA LEU A 57 -6.90 10.55 0.81
C LEU A 57 -6.59 12.02 0.54
N LEU A 58 -7.50 12.75 -0.12
CA LEU A 58 -7.34 14.19 -0.35
C LEU A 58 -7.27 14.99 0.97
N LYS A 59 -8.06 14.62 2.00
CA LYS A 59 -7.98 15.25 3.33
C LYS A 59 -6.61 14.99 4.00
N ASN A 60 -6.01 13.83 3.76
CA ASN A 60 -4.66 13.55 4.22
C ASN A 60 -3.58 14.36 3.44
N VAL A 61 -3.82 14.69 2.17
CA VAL A 61 -2.96 15.61 1.41
C VAL A 61 -3.13 17.04 1.94
N GLU A 62 -4.37 17.51 2.14
CA GLU A 62 -4.66 18.86 2.69
C GLU A 62 -4.02 19.06 4.06
N SER A 63 -4.03 18.05 4.92
CA SER A 63 -3.39 18.10 6.26
C SER A 63 -1.86 18.01 6.22
N GLY A 64 -1.26 17.74 5.04
CA GLY A 64 0.18 17.54 4.86
C GLY A 64 0.72 16.22 5.39
N ARG A 65 -0.16 15.26 5.77
CA ARG A 65 0.23 13.89 6.12
C ARG A 65 0.75 13.16 4.88
N MET A 66 0.07 13.37 3.74
CA MET A 66 0.49 12.90 2.42
C MET A 66 0.97 14.09 1.59
N LEU A 67 1.99 13.88 0.76
CA LEU A 67 2.50 14.86 -0.19
C LEU A 67 1.77 14.77 -1.54
N SER A 68 1.38 13.57 -1.93
CA SER A 68 0.62 13.33 -3.16
C SER A 68 -0.06 11.96 -3.15
N VAL A 69 -1.13 11.87 -3.94
CA VAL A 69 -1.83 10.63 -4.28
C VAL A 69 -1.98 10.58 -5.79
N LYS A 70 -1.61 9.45 -6.41
CA LYS A 70 -1.77 9.20 -7.83
C LYS A 70 -2.51 7.88 -8.01
N ILE A 71 -3.51 7.85 -8.89
CA ILE A 71 -4.29 6.66 -9.21
C ILE A 71 -4.08 6.33 -10.68
N GLU A 72 -3.78 5.08 -10.97
CA GLU A 72 -3.47 4.59 -12.32
C GLU A 72 -4.18 3.27 -12.60
N THR A 73 -4.46 3.02 -13.87
CA THR A 73 -4.92 1.74 -14.42
C THR A 73 -4.05 1.38 -15.60
N PRO A 74 -3.77 0.07 -15.88
CA PRO A 74 -3.03 -0.33 -17.06
C PRO A 74 -3.73 0.10 -18.35
N ALA A 75 -2.96 0.60 -19.30
CA ALA A 75 -3.49 0.94 -20.64
C ALA A 75 -3.70 -0.29 -21.52
N ASN A 76 -3.02 -1.41 -21.21
CA ASN A 76 -3.04 -2.65 -21.98
C ASN A 76 -3.41 -3.85 -21.09
N HIS A 77 -3.79 -4.95 -21.72
CA HIS A 77 -4.09 -6.21 -21.03
C HIS A 77 -2.82 -6.82 -20.41
N MET A 78 -2.98 -7.41 -19.25
CA MET A 78 -1.97 -8.19 -18.53
C MET A 78 -2.43 -9.65 -18.41
N THR A 79 -1.50 -10.57 -18.15
CA THR A 79 -1.87 -11.97 -17.85
C THR A 79 -2.60 -12.04 -16.52
N GLU A 80 -3.46 -13.06 -16.34
CA GLU A 80 -4.25 -13.19 -15.10
C GLU A 80 -3.35 -13.30 -13.85
N GLU A 81 -2.19 -13.94 -13.97
CA GLU A 81 -1.25 -14.14 -12.86
C GLU A 81 -0.59 -12.84 -12.40
N SER A 82 -0.29 -11.93 -13.33
CA SER A 82 0.42 -10.68 -13.06
C SER A 82 -0.48 -9.44 -13.04
N ARG A 83 -1.76 -9.60 -13.35
CA ARG A 83 -2.73 -8.53 -13.47
C ARG A 83 -2.97 -7.79 -12.15
N TRP A 84 -2.95 -6.48 -12.26
CA TRP A 84 -3.60 -5.56 -11.34
C TRP A 84 -4.51 -4.62 -12.15
N ASP A 85 -5.59 -4.13 -11.55
CA ASP A 85 -6.55 -3.27 -12.22
C ASP A 85 -6.36 -1.79 -11.84
N TYR A 86 -5.95 -1.54 -10.59
CA TYR A 86 -5.66 -0.19 -10.11
C TYR A 86 -4.39 -0.19 -9.28
N ARG A 87 -3.62 0.88 -9.44
CA ARG A 87 -2.49 1.22 -8.58
C ARG A 87 -2.71 2.60 -7.99
N VAL A 88 -2.56 2.72 -6.68
CA VAL A 88 -2.58 4.00 -5.98
C VAL A 88 -1.21 4.22 -5.39
N THR A 89 -0.49 5.22 -5.89
CA THR A 89 0.81 5.62 -5.36
C THR A 89 0.61 6.76 -4.37
N ILE A 90 0.93 6.54 -3.11
CA ILE A 90 0.86 7.55 -2.05
C ILE A 90 2.28 7.90 -1.62
N ARG A 91 2.61 9.18 -1.69
CA ARG A 91 3.85 9.72 -1.15
C ARG A 91 3.54 10.40 0.17
N PHE A 92 3.96 9.78 1.27
CA PHE A 92 3.84 10.32 2.62
C PHE A 92 4.98 11.29 2.91
N ARG A 93 4.76 12.19 3.87
CA ARG A 93 5.80 13.10 4.33
C ARG A 93 7.00 12.34 4.91
N ASN A 94 6.75 11.25 5.63
CA ASN A 94 7.78 10.37 6.18
C ASN A 94 7.21 8.97 6.48
N SER A 95 8.07 8.03 6.85
CA SER A 95 7.70 6.65 7.17
C SER A 95 6.80 6.55 8.40
N THR A 96 7.01 7.37 9.43
CA THR A 96 6.16 7.37 10.63
C THR A 96 4.70 7.66 10.28
N LEU A 97 4.46 8.71 9.46
CA LEU A 97 3.10 9.05 9.02
C LEU A 97 2.48 7.98 8.09
N ALA A 98 3.32 7.23 7.36
CA ALA A 98 2.85 6.15 6.51
C ALA A 98 2.40 4.90 7.31
N THR A 99 3.06 4.62 8.44
CA THR A 99 2.86 3.40 9.23
C THR A 99 2.01 3.59 10.49
N THR A 100 1.62 4.82 10.81
CA THR A 100 0.75 5.12 11.96
C THR A 100 -0.65 5.54 11.48
N SER A 101 -1.67 5.11 12.20
CA SER A 101 -3.05 5.53 11.94
C SER A 101 -3.21 7.04 12.06
N ASN A 102 -4.07 7.61 11.23
CA ASN A 102 -4.46 9.01 11.37
C ASN A 102 -5.46 9.14 12.53
N PRO A 103 -5.14 9.86 13.63
CA PRO A 103 -6.05 9.99 14.77
C PRO A 103 -7.37 10.71 14.41
N ASP A 104 -7.36 11.50 13.34
CA ASP A 104 -8.54 12.23 12.86
C ASP A 104 -9.43 11.44 11.90
N GLU A 105 -9.01 10.25 11.47
CA GLU A 105 -9.67 9.50 10.38
C GLU A 105 -11.16 9.25 10.64
N ALA A 106 -11.50 8.74 11.82
CA ALA A 106 -12.89 8.49 12.16
C ALA A 106 -13.76 9.77 12.17
N ARG A 107 -13.18 10.91 12.56
CA ARG A 107 -13.87 12.21 12.52
C ARG A 107 -14.07 12.66 11.07
N LEU A 108 -13.04 12.54 10.23
CA LEU A 108 -13.10 12.90 8.81
C LEU A 108 -14.13 12.04 8.06
N ILE A 109 -14.17 10.73 8.32
CA ILE A 109 -15.14 9.81 7.74
C ILE A 109 -16.57 10.29 8.06
N ARG A 110 -16.88 10.58 9.33
CA ARG A 110 -18.21 11.09 9.71
C ARG A 110 -18.57 12.43 9.06
N GLN A 111 -17.58 13.28 8.84
CA GLN A 111 -17.79 14.56 8.16
C GLN A 111 -18.02 14.42 6.67
N LEU A 112 -17.27 13.55 6.00
CA LEU A 112 -17.37 13.34 4.55
C LEU A 112 -18.64 12.56 4.17
N TRP A 113 -19.05 11.61 5.00
CA TRP A 113 -20.21 10.75 4.76
C TRP A 113 -21.13 10.71 5.98
N PRO A 114 -22.06 11.68 6.12
CA PRO A 114 -23.00 11.72 7.25
C PRO A 114 -23.90 10.47 7.33
N ASP A 115 -24.28 9.88 6.19
CA ASP A 115 -24.95 8.57 6.13
C ASP A 115 -23.93 7.44 6.26
N GLN A 116 -23.60 7.12 7.52
CA GLN A 116 -22.60 6.10 7.85
C GLN A 116 -23.04 4.71 7.39
N ALA A 117 -24.33 4.38 7.44
CA ALA A 117 -24.82 3.07 7.04
C ALA A 117 -24.60 2.81 5.54
N THR A 118 -24.87 3.80 4.70
CA THR A 118 -24.58 3.72 3.26
C THR A 118 -23.08 3.66 3.02
N TYR A 119 -22.28 4.48 3.69
CA TYR A 119 -20.83 4.48 3.56
C TYR A 119 -20.23 3.10 3.91
N GLU A 120 -20.56 2.53 5.05
CA GLU A 120 -20.06 1.24 5.51
C GLU A 120 -20.43 0.10 4.55
N LYS A 121 -21.68 0.08 4.07
CA LYS A 121 -22.15 -0.89 3.08
C LYS A 121 -21.38 -0.79 1.76
N GLU A 122 -21.12 0.41 1.28
CA GLU A 122 -20.39 0.64 0.04
C GLU A 122 -18.90 0.32 0.19
N GLU A 123 -18.27 0.62 1.33
CA GLU A 123 -16.88 0.22 1.63
C GLU A 123 -16.76 -1.31 1.73
N GLN A 124 -17.68 -1.98 2.45
CA GLN A 124 -17.72 -3.44 2.46
C GLN A 124 -17.84 -3.99 1.03
N ARG A 125 -18.75 -3.46 0.22
CA ARG A 125 -18.93 -3.87 -1.17
C ARG A 125 -17.65 -3.69 -2.00
N ARG A 126 -16.92 -2.60 -1.80
CA ARG A 126 -15.64 -2.34 -2.47
C ARG A 126 -14.61 -3.43 -2.19
N PHE A 127 -14.56 -3.94 -0.96
CA PHE A 127 -13.67 -5.05 -0.60
C PHE A 127 -14.17 -6.41 -1.11
N GLU A 128 -15.48 -6.67 -1.12
CA GLU A 128 -16.05 -7.93 -1.60
C GLU A 128 -15.74 -8.23 -3.08
N ILE A 129 -15.58 -7.19 -3.89
CA ILE A 129 -15.27 -7.33 -5.32
C ILE A 129 -13.77 -7.40 -5.62
N LEU A 130 -12.90 -7.38 -4.61
CA LEU A 130 -11.47 -7.61 -4.77
C LEU A 130 -11.15 -9.11 -4.84
N LEU A 131 -10.20 -9.47 -5.70
CA LEU A 131 -9.53 -10.77 -5.71
C LEU A 131 -8.25 -10.75 -4.90
N ALA A 132 -7.53 -9.60 -4.94
CA ALA A 132 -6.32 -9.39 -4.16
C ALA A 132 -6.07 -7.89 -3.96
N HIS A 133 -5.38 -7.60 -2.87
CA HIS A 133 -4.88 -6.26 -2.54
C HIS A 133 -3.54 -6.42 -1.83
N TRP A 134 -2.54 -5.62 -2.22
CA TRP A 134 -1.23 -5.63 -1.58
C TRP A 134 -0.57 -4.26 -1.63
N ASP A 135 0.29 -4.01 -0.66
CA ASP A 135 0.96 -2.74 -0.44
C ASP A 135 2.47 -2.94 -0.53
N LEU A 136 3.13 -2.14 -1.38
CA LEU A 136 4.56 -2.21 -1.61
C LEU A 136 5.22 -0.88 -1.25
N PRO A 137 5.98 -0.81 -0.15
CA PRO A 137 6.91 0.29 0.03
C PRO A 137 7.96 0.28 -1.08
N VAL A 138 8.19 1.45 -1.70
CA VAL A 138 9.17 1.59 -2.78
C VAL A 138 10.23 2.63 -2.42
N THR A 139 11.47 2.37 -2.83
CA THR A 139 12.61 3.26 -2.64
C THR A 139 13.10 3.77 -3.98
N ASP A 140 13.30 5.08 -4.09
CA ASP A 140 13.94 5.67 -5.27
C ASP A 140 15.45 5.42 -5.21
N ILE A 141 15.96 4.66 -6.17
CA ILE A 141 17.38 4.34 -6.34
C ILE A 141 18.04 5.14 -7.46
N THR A 142 17.34 6.16 -8.00
CA THR A 142 17.90 7.02 -9.05
C THR A 142 19.14 7.75 -8.53
N PRO A 143 20.30 7.65 -9.22
CA PRO A 143 21.50 8.37 -8.80
C PRO A 143 21.24 9.87 -8.76
N LYS A 144 21.54 10.51 -7.63
CA LYS A 144 21.50 11.97 -7.52
C LYS A 144 22.66 12.55 -8.34
N LYS A 145 22.36 13.50 -9.23
CA LYS A 145 23.36 14.26 -9.98
C LYS A 145 24.09 15.23 -9.07
#